data_8be680cea92702224671c2b32e675dc1
#
_entry.id   8be680cea92702224671c2b32e675dc1
#
_cell.length_a   1.000
_cell.length_b   1.000
_cell.length_c   1.000
_cell.angle_alpha   90.00
_cell.angle_beta   90.00
_cell.angle_gamma   90.00
#
_symmetry.space_group_name_H-M   'P 1'
#
loop_
_entity.id
_entity.type
_entity.pdbx_description
1 polymer ?
#
loop_
_entity_poly.entity_id
_entity_poly.type
_entity_poly.pdbx_seq_one_letter_code
_entity_poly.pdbx_strand_id
1 'polypeptide(L)'
;METQWPLVIFTLFVCLTCGTLGGMSILALKGQGRNLQMTALITSAVSLVVGGIGAFLHLEHWERIFNGFGHITSGITQELIGCVALAIVIVAWFVVLRGGKPVPKALAWATLAVAVLMMVATAHSYLMPARPAWGLALVAFYLGNACLLGAAAVWLISILKKDEAVEATGIQLTFIAALVQILSLIHISEPTR
;
A
#
# COMPACT_ATOMS: atom_id res chain seq x y z
N MET A 1 -8.77 12.08 23.61
CA MET A 1 -7.72 11.38 22.84
C MET A 1 -7.32 12.31 21.71
N GLU A 2 -6.09 12.76 21.68
CA GLU A 2 -5.59 13.53 20.55
C GLU A 2 -5.36 12.60 19.35
N THR A 3 -5.75 13.05 18.17
CA THR A 3 -5.55 12.29 16.93
C THR A 3 -4.06 12.26 16.62
N GLN A 4 -3.48 11.08 16.50
CA GLN A 4 -2.06 10.92 16.17
C GLN A 4 -1.86 11.06 14.66
N TRP A 5 -1.88 12.29 14.18
CA TRP A 5 -1.73 12.64 12.76
C TRP A 5 -0.54 11.96 12.05
N PRO A 6 0.63 11.81 12.71
CA PRO A 6 1.75 11.13 12.06
C PRO A 6 1.44 9.68 11.67
N LEU A 7 0.72 8.93 12.50
CA LEU A 7 0.29 7.56 12.19
C LEU A 7 -0.76 7.51 11.07
N VAL A 8 -1.69 8.48 11.05
CA VAL A 8 -2.68 8.59 9.97
C VAL A 8 -1.98 8.84 8.63
N ILE A 9 -0.98 9.73 8.61
CA ILE A 9 -0.16 10.00 7.42
C ILE A 9 0.59 8.73 6.99
N PHE A 10 1.26 8.05 7.92
CA PHE A 10 1.96 6.81 7.62
C PHE A 10 1.03 5.78 6.99
N THR A 11 -0.07 5.44 7.63
CA THR A 11 -0.98 4.40 7.15
C THR A 11 -1.63 4.75 5.81
N LEU A 12 -2.03 6.01 5.62
CA LEU A 12 -2.62 6.48 4.36
C LEU A 12 -1.63 6.31 3.19
N PHE A 13 -0.41 6.80 3.36
CA PHE A 13 0.59 6.79 2.29
C PHE A 13 1.17 5.39 2.04
N VAL A 14 1.25 4.54 3.05
CA VAL A 14 1.63 3.12 2.86
C VAL A 14 0.53 2.36 2.11
N CYS A 15 -0.75 2.57 2.43
CA CYS A 15 -1.87 2.02 1.66
C CYS A 15 -1.82 2.49 0.20
N LEU A 16 -1.59 3.78 -0.04
CA LEU A 16 -1.45 4.33 -1.39
C LEU A 16 -0.28 3.70 -2.14
N THR A 17 0.88 3.55 -1.49
CA THR A 17 2.07 2.89 -2.06
C THR A 17 1.76 1.46 -2.46
N CYS A 18 1.25 0.65 -1.53
CA CYS A 18 0.93 -0.76 -1.76
C CYS A 18 -0.13 -0.94 -2.84
N GLY A 19 -1.17 -0.12 -2.80
CA GLY A 19 -2.24 -0.17 -3.79
C GLY A 19 -1.79 0.21 -5.18
N THR A 20 -0.99 1.27 -5.32
CA THR A 20 -0.44 1.72 -6.62
C THR A 20 0.53 0.69 -7.19
N LEU A 21 1.45 0.16 -6.38
CA LEU A 21 2.36 -0.93 -6.78
C LEU A 21 1.60 -2.20 -7.16
N GLY A 22 0.59 -2.57 -6.38
CA GLY A 22 -0.27 -3.71 -6.66
C GLY A 22 -1.02 -3.57 -7.98
N GLY A 23 -1.66 -2.43 -8.19
CA GLY A 23 -2.37 -2.11 -9.44
C GLY A 23 -1.45 -2.12 -10.66
N MET A 24 -0.29 -1.46 -10.55
CA MET A 24 0.75 -1.47 -11.58
C MET A 24 1.23 -2.90 -11.89
N SER A 25 1.42 -3.72 -10.86
CA SER A 25 1.86 -5.12 -11.02
C SER A 25 0.82 -5.96 -11.75
N ILE A 26 -0.46 -5.80 -11.42
CA ILE A 26 -1.56 -6.48 -12.11
C ILE A 26 -1.62 -6.07 -13.60
N LEU A 27 -1.48 -4.79 -13.91
CA LEU A 27 -1.44 -4.31 -15.28
C LEU A 27 -0.23 -4.89 -16.05
N ALA A 28 0.95 -4.92 -15.43
CA ALA A 28 2.15 -5.49 -16.02
C ALA A 28 2.00 -7.00 -16.30
N LEU A 29 1.36 -7.76 -15.41
CA LEU A 29 1.07 -9.18 -15.61
C LEU A 29 0.11 -9.42 -16.79
N LYS A 30 -0.82 -8.47 -17.01
CA LYS A 30 -1.74 -8.48 -18.17
C LYS A 30 -1.09 -7.92 -19.45
N GLY A 31 0.13 -7.41 -19.39
CA GLY A 31 0.80 -6.77 -20.53
C GLY A 31 0.23 -5.39 -20.88
N GLN A 32 -0.45 -4.73 -19.96
CA GLN A 32 -1.12 -3.44 -20.13
C GLN A 32 -0.40 -2.31 -19.37
N GLY A 33 -0.74 -1.06 -19.68
CA GLY A 33 -0.36 0.11 -18.90
C GLY A 33 1.15 0.40 -18.85
N ARG A 34 1.93 0.03 -19.89
CA ARG A 34 3.38 0.23 -19.91
C ARG A 34 3.77 1.71 -19.81
N ASN A 35 2.97 2.60 -20.38
CA ASN A 35 3.15 4.06 -20.34
C ASN A 35 2.86 4.67 -18.96
N LEU A 36 2.13 3.96 -18.10
CA LEU A 36 1.81 4.39 -16.73
C LEU A 36 2.90 4.01 -15.72
N GLN A 37 3.68 2.95 -16.00
CA GLN A 37 4.54 2.29 -15.02
C GLN A 37 5.52 3.25 -14.33
N MET A 38 6.19 4.12 -15.09
CA MET A 38 7.15 5.06 -14.49
C MET A 38 6.45 6.09 -13.60
N THR A 39 5.29 6.62 -14.00
CA THR A 39 4.54 7.58 -13.20
C THR A 39 3.99 6.93 -11.92
N ALA A 40 3.43 5.73 -12.04
CA ALA A 40 2.96 4.96 -10.89
C ALA A 40 4.11 4.63 -9.92
N LEU A 41 5.30 4.30 -10.45
CA LEU A 41 6.48 4.05 -9.65
C LEU A 41 6.93 5.29 -8.87
N ILE A 42 6.96 6.45 -9.52
CA ILE A 42 7.32 7.73 -8.87
C ILE A 42 6.28 8.07 -7.81
N THR A 43 4.99 7.93 -8.11
CA THR A 43 3.91 8.13 -7.13
C THR A 43 4.11 7.24 -5.90
N SER A 44 4.40 5.94 -6.11
CA SER A 44 4.65 5.00 -5.02
C SER A 44 5.89 5.35 -4.21
N ALA A 45 6.98 5.76 -4.87
CA ALA A 45 8.22 6.17 -4.18
C ALA A 45 8.00 7.42 -3.31
N VAL A 46 7.34 8.43 -3.86
CA VAL A 46 7.01 9.66 -3.11
C VAL A 46 6.09 9.34 -1.94
N SER A 47 5.06 8.53 -2.17
CA SER A 47 4.14 8.11 -1.10
C SER A 47 4.87 7.35 0.01
N LEU A 48 5.78 6.43 -0.33
CA LEU A 48 6.56 5.70 0.67
C LEU A 48 7.43 6.63 1.51
N VAL A 49 8.06 7.62 0.87
CA VAL A 49 8.88 8.63 1.58
C VAL A 49 8.02 9.48 2.52
N VAL A 50 6.87 9.97 2.04
CA VAL A 50 5.96 10.79 2.88
C VAL A 50 5.42 9.97 4.06
N GLY A 51 5.01 8.72 3.80
CA GLY A 51 4.60 7.80 4.87
C GLY A 51 5.73 7.55 5.87
N GLY A 52 6.94 7.30 5.38
CA GLY A 52 8.14 7.12 6.22
C GLY A 52 8.42 8.32 7.11
N ILE A 53 8.33 9.54 6.58
CA ILE A 53 8.45 10.78 7.38
C ILE A 53 7.36 10.81 8.46
N GLY A 54 6.11 10.45 8.14
CA GLY A 54 5.04 10.33 9.13
C GLY A 54 5.39 9.36 10.25
N ALA A 55 5.95 8.18 9.92
CA ALA A 55 6.39 7.20 10.92
C ALA A 55 7.49 7.77 11.83
N PHE A 56 8.49 8.44 11.26
CA PHE A 56 9.57 9.07 12.03
C PHE A 56 9.07 10.15 12.97
N LEU A 57 8.11 10.97 12.55
CA LEU A 57 7.52 12.03 13.38
C LEU A 57 6.71 11.48 14.56
N HIS A 58 6.29 10.22 14.49
CA HIS A 58 5.58 9.56 15.59
C HIS A 58 6.53 8.97 16.64
N LEU A 59 7.77 8.68 16.29
CA LEU A 59 8.74 8.06 17.21
C LEU A 59 9.36 9.13 18.11
N GLU A 60 9.15 9.01 19.43
CA GLU A 60 9.82 9.87 20.42
C GLU A 60 11.35 9.68 20.40
N HIS A 61 11.81 8.47 20.07
CA HIS A 61 13.21 8.07 20.02
C HIS A 61 13.55 7.40 18.66
N TRP A 62 13.54 8.19 17.61
CA TRP A 62 13.79 7.71 16.24
C TRP A 62 15.18 7.06 16.07
N GLU A 63 16.18 7.44 16.87
CA GLU A 63 17.52 6.87 16.90
C GLU A 63 17.51 5.38 17.32
N ARG A 64 16.45 4.94 17.98
CA ARG A 64 16.29 3.54 18.45
C ARG A 64 15.55 2.65 17.46
N ILE A 65 15.18 3.16 16.28
CA ILE A 65 14.40 2.39 15.31
C ILE A 65 15.09 1.08 14.90
N PHE A 66 16.42 1.09 14.85
CA PHE A 66 17.20 -0.11 14.53
C PHE A 66 17.24 -1.15 15.65
N ASN A 67 16.94 -0.77 16.89
CA ASN A 67 16.82 -1.73 18.00
C ASN A 67 15.59 -2.63 17.80
N GLY A 68 14.62 -2.19 17.00
CA GLY A 68 13.46 -2.99 16.61
C GLY A 68 13.85 -4.32 15.95
N PHE A 69 14.96 -4.40 15.22
CA PHE A 69 15.41 -5.65 14.59
C PHE A 69 15.76 -6.75 15.61
N GLY A 70 15.95 -6.41 16.88
CA GLY A 70 16.07 -7.39 17.97
C GLY A 70 14.75 -8.05 18.35
N HIS A 71 13.60 -7.51 17.88
CA HIS A 71 12.25 -7.98 18.21
C HIS A 71 11.40 -8.11 16.94
N ILE A 72 11.71 -9.09 16.08
CA ILE A 72 11.05 -9.33 14.78
C ILE A 72 9.53 -9.61 14.89
N THR A 73 9.06 -10.01 16.05
CA THR A 73 7.63 -10.22 16.33
C THR A 73 6.88 -8.92 16.62
N SER A 74 7.58 -7.81 16.83
CA SER A 74 6.98 -6.50 17.03
C SER A 74 6.33 -5.99 15.73
N GLY A 75 5.09 -5.48 15.83
CA GLY A 75 4.37 -4.90 14.69
C GLY A 75 5.16 -3.77 14.01
N ILE A 76 5.76 -2.87 14.78
CA ILE A 76 6.58 -1.75 14.28
C ILE A 76 7.78 -2.29 13.46
N THR A 77 8.41 -3.36 13.93
CA THR A 77 9.54 -3.98 13.22
C THR A 77 9.09 -4.61 11.90
N GLN A 78 7.93 -5.28 11.91
CA GLN A 78 7.35 -5.88 10.70
C GLN A 78 6.99 -4.82 9.66
N GLU A 79 6.45 -3.68 10.09
CA GLU A 79 6.19 -2.53 9.22
C GLU A 79 7.49 -1.95 8.65
N LEU A 80 8.53 -1.82 9.45
CA LEU A 80 9.84 -1.36 8.98
C LEU A 80 10.43 -2.29 7.93
N ILE A 81 10.40 -3.61 8.18
CA ILE A 81 10.85 -4.63 7.21
C ILE A 81 10.03 -4.53 5.91
N GLY A 82 8.71 -4.36 6.03
CA GLY A 82 7.82 -4.17 4.88
C GLY A 82 8.16 -2.91 4.07
N CYS A 83 8.43 -1.79 4.73
CA CYS A 83 8.85 -0.54 4.07
C CYS A 83 10.18 -0.72 3.31
N VAL A 84 11.15 -1.42 3.91
CA VAL A 84 12.43 -1.73 3.24
C VAL A 84 12.19 -2.63 2.03
N ALA A 85 11.34 -3.66 2.16
CA ALA A 85 10.99 -4.53 1.04
C ALA A 85 10.30 -3.77 -0.10
N LEU A 86 9.37 -2.83 0.22
CA LEU A 86 8.76 -1.93 -0.76
C LEU A 86 9.80 -1.06 -1.46
N ALA A 87 10.75 -0.49 -0.72
CA ALA A 87 11.83 0.31 -1.32
C ALA A 87 12.69 -0.55 -2.28
N ILE A 88 13.02 -1.79 -1.91
CA ILE A 88 13.78 -2.71 -2.77
C ILE A 88 13.04 -2.98 -4.08
N VAL A 89 11.75 -3.32 -4.03
CA VAL A 89 10.99 -3.60 -5.26
C VAL A 89 10.82 -2.33 -6.11
N ILE A 90 10.66 -1.15 -5.52
CA ILE A 90 10.63 0.14 -6.23
C ILE A 90 11.94 0.36 -6.99
N VAL A 91 13.09 0.16 -6.34
CA VAL A 91 14.41 0.27 -6.98
C VAL A 91 14.56 -0.76 -8.11
N ALA A 92 14.16 -2.01 -7.89
CA ALA A 92 14.20 -3.05 -8.92
C ALA A 92 13.36 -2.68 -10.16
N TRP A 93 12.14 -2.18 -9.96
CA TRP A 93 11.30 -1.67 -11.04
C TRP A 93 11.97 -0.51 -11.77
N PHE A 94 12.53 0.45 -11.04
CA PHE A 94 13.21 1.60 -11.61
C PHE A 94 14.35 1.18 -12.55
N VAL A 95 15.20 0.25 -12.09
CA VAL A 95 16.32 -0.28 -12.90
C VAL A 95 15.81 -0.93 -14.19
N VAL A 96 14.76 -1.76 -14.10
CA VAL A 96 14.19 -2.43 -15.28
C VAL A 96 13.60 -1.42 -16.26
N LEU A 97 12.82 -0.45 -15.77
CA LEU A 97 12.17 0.58 -16.60
C LEU A 97 13.20 1.51 -17.25
N ARG A 98 14.25 1.90 -16.53
CA ARG A 98 15.36 2.71 -17.09
C ARG A 98 16.12 1.96 -18.18
N GLY A 99 16.21 0.63 -18.07
CA GLY A 99 16.80 -0.23 -19.09
C GLY A 99 15.92 -0.42 -20.33
N GLY A 100 14.73 0.18 -20.41
CA GLY A 100 13.80 0.07 -21.53
C GLY A 100 13.18 -1.33 -21.70
N LYS A 101 13.45 -2.26 -20.78
CA LYS A 101 12.99 -3.65 -20.84
C LYS A 101 11.55 -3.79 -20.32
N PRO A 102 10.79 -4.78 -20.82
CA PRO A 102 9.51 -5.13 -20.18
C PRO A 102 9.79 -5.69 -18.77
N VAL A 103 8.88 -5.38 -17.86
CA VAL A 103 8.99 -5.86 -16.48
C VAL A 103 8.81 -7.38 -16.44
N PRO A 104 9.75 -8.12 -15.83
CA PRO A 104 9.62 -9.56 -15.67
C PRO A 104 8.39 -9.92 -14.81
N LYS A 105 7.63 -10.92 -15.21
CA LYS A 105 6.47 -11.40 -14.45
C LYS A 105 6.82 -11.75 -13.00
N ALA A 106 8.01 -12.31 -12.78
CA ALA A 106 8.50 -12.62 -11.44
C ALA A 106 8.60 -11.37 -10.55
N LEU A 107 9.09 -10.24 -11.09
CA LEU A 107 9.17 -8.97 -10.35
C LEU A 107 7.76 -8.44 -10.04
N ALA A 108 6.82 -8.53 -10.99
CA ALA A 108 5.45 -8.10 -10.78
C ALA A 108 4.75 -8.96 -9.68
N TRP A 109 4.91 -10.28 -9.70
CA TRP A 109 4.40 -11.15 -8.64
C TRP A 109 5.05 -10.89 -7.28
N ALA A 110 6.38 -10.71 -7.24
CA ALA A 110 7.10 -10.37 -6.01
C ALA A 110 6.60 -9.04 -5.42
N THR A 111 6.39 -8.02 -6.26
CA THR A 111 5.87 -6.72 -5.83
C THR A 111 4.46 -6.85 -5.27
N LEU A 112 3.59 -7.61 -5.93
CA LEU A 112 2.23 -7.85 -5.45
C LEU A 112 2.24 -8.56 -4.09
N ALA A 113 3.09 -9.58 -3.93
CA ALA A 113 3.24 -10.30 -2.67
C ALA A 113 3.74 -9.37 -1.55
N VAL A 114 4.77 -8.55 -1.80
CA VAL A 114 5.29 -7.58 -0.83
C VAL A 114 4.21 -6.57 -0.43
N ALA A 115 3.43 -6.05 -1.39
CA ALA A 115 2.35 -5.10 -1.12
C ALA A 115 1.26 -5.72 -0.21
N VAL A 116 0.84 -6.96 -0.50
CA VAL A 116 -0.15 -7.67 0.33
C VAL A 116 0.40 -7.97 1.73
N LEU A 117 1.64 -8.48 1.81
CA LEU A 117 2.27 -8.78 3.10
C LEU A 117 2.45 -7.52 3.95
N MET A 118 2.78 -6.38 3.35
CA MET A 118 2.84 -5.11 4.06
C MET A 118 1.49 -4.72 4.65
N MET A 119 0.38 -4.89 3.91
CA MET A 119 -0.96 -4.59 4.44
C MET A 119 -1.35 -5.52 5.59
N VAL A 120 -0.96 -6.80 5.50
CA VAL A 120 -1.18 -7.77 6.59
C VAL A 120 -0.34 -7.40 7.82
N ALA A 121 0.92 -7.03 7.64
CA ALA A 121 1.79 -6.57 8.73
C ALA A 121 1.25 -5.31 9.40
N THR A 122 0.81 -4.33 8.63
CA THR A 122 0.17 -3.11 9.15
C THR A 122 -1.10 -3.46 9.95
N ALA A 123 -1.97 -4.33 9.42
CA ALA A 123 -3.14 -4.78 10.16
C ALA A 123 -2.76 -5.48 11.47
N HIS A 124 -1.74 -6.35 11.44
CA HIS A 124 -1.23 -7.05 12.61
C HIS A 124 -0.71 -6.10 13.70
N SER A 125 -0.05 -5.01 13.33
CA SER A 125 0.47 -4.00 14.26
C SER A 125 -0.63 -3.34 15.10
N TYR A 126 -1.86 -3.28 14.57
CA TYR A 126 -3.01 -2.67 15.23
C TYR A 126 -3.97 -3.68 15.87
N LEU A 127 -3.67 -5.00 15.82
CA LEU A 127 -4.44 -6.01 16.54
C LEU A 127 -4.21 -5.86 18.05
N MET A 128 -5.19 -5.30 18.75
CA MET A 128 -5.13 -5.09 20.18
C MET A 128 -6.12 -6.00 20.92
N PRO A 129 -5.70 -6.72 21.97
CA PRO A 129 -6.61 -7.51 22.81
C PRO A 129 -7.78 -6.72 23.39
N ALA A 130 -7.58 -5.41 23.62
CA ALA A 130 -8.59 -4.49 24.13
C ALA A 130 -9.73 -4.19 23.14
N ARG A 131 -9.58 -4.59 21.85
CA ARG A 131 -10.56 -4.36 20.79
C ARG A 131 -10.76 -5.62 19.96
N PRO A 132 -11.39 -6.67 20.49
CA PRO A 132 -11.56 -7.96 19.81
C PRO A 132 -12.36 -7.87 18.50
N ALA A 133 -13.25 -6.86 18.38
CA ALA A 133 -14.00 -6.60 17.16
C ALA A 133 -13.12 -6.23 15.95
N TRP A 134 -11.86 -5.81 16.18
CA TRP A 134 -10.93 -5.44 15.11
C TRP A 134 -10.26 -6.64 14.43
N GLY A 135 -10.28 -7.82 14.94
CA GLY A 135 -9.73 -9.06 14.42
C GLY A 135 -9.39 -9.10 12.93
N LEU A 136 -9.85 -10.12 12.22
CA LEU A 136 -9.63 -10.27 10.77
C LEU A 136 -10.26 -9.16 9.93
N ALA A 137 -11.28 -8.46 10.44
CA ALA A 137 -11.89 -7.32 9.77
C ALA A 137 -10.87 -6.20 9.52
N LEU A 138 -9.87 -6.02 10.38
CA LEU A 138 -8.83 -5.03 10.20
C LEU A 138 -7.92 -5.33 8.99
N VAL A 139 -7.64 -6.60 8.72
CA VAL A 139 -6.90 -7.02 7.52
C VAL A 139 -7.68 -6.67 6.26
N ALA A 140 -8.99 -6.97 6.24
CA ALA A 140 -9.87 -6.60 5.13
C ALA A 140 -9.93 -5.08 4.95
N PHE A 141 -9.96 -4.32 6.04
CA PHE A 141 -9.95 -2.85 6.01
C PHE A 141 -8.67 -2.27 5.37
N TYR A 142 -7.48 -2.73 5.78
CA TYR A 142 -6.23 -2.22 5.20
C TYR A 142 -6.05 -2.66 3.74
N LEU A 143 -6.40 -3.89 3.40
CA LEU A 143 -6.40 -4.36 2.01
C LEU A 143 -7.41 -3.57 1.16
N GLY A 144 -8.61 -3.32 1.68
CA GLY A 144 -9.63 -2.53 1.01
C GLY A 144 -9.17 -1.09 0.77
N ASN A 145 -8.55 -0.44 1.77
CA ASN A 145 -7.97 0.90 1.62
C ASN A 145 -6.88 0.91 0.56
N ALA A 146 -5.97 -0.07 0.55
CA ALA A 146 -4.93 -0.15 -0.46
C ALA A 146 -5.54 -0.36 -1.86
N CYS A 147 -6.53 -1.23 -2.01
CA CYS A 147 -7.23 -1.44 -3.28
C CYS A 147 -7.92 -0.16 -3.76
N LEU A 148 -8.64 0.55 -2.89
CA LEU A 148 -9.33 1.79 -3.24
C LEU A 148 -8.35 2.89 -3.67
N LEU A 149 -7.36 3.18 -2.85
CA LEU A 149 -6.37 4.22 -3.12
C LEU A 149 -5.52 3.88 -4.34
N GLY A 150 -5.14 2.60 -4.50
CA GLY A 150 -4.39 2.13 -5.65
C GLY A 150 -5.16 2.20 -6.95
N ALA A 151 -6.43 1.76 -6.95
CA ALA A 151 -7.29 1.84 -8.12
C ALA A 151 -7.52 3.31 -8.53
N ALA A 152 -7.80 4.19 -7.58
CA ALA A 152 -7.96 5.62 -7.81
C ALA A 152 -6.67 6.27 -8.36
N ALA A 153 -5.51 5.92 -7.80
CA ALA A 153 -4.22 6.43 -8.29
C ALA A 153 -3.92 5.96 -9.70
N VAL A 154 -4.11 4.67 -10.00
CA VAL A 154 -3.88 4.10 -11.33
C VAL A 154 -4.86 4.71 -12.34
N TRP A 155 -6.13 4.88 -11.96
CA TRP A 155 -7.12 5.57 -12.80
C TRP A 155 -6.72 7.01 -13.10
N LEU A 156 -6.36 7.79 -12.08
CA LEU A 156 -5.89 9.17 -12.28
C LEU A 156 -4.66 9.24 -13.20
N ILE A 157 -3.70 8.33 -13.02
CA ILE A 157 -2.50 8.25 -13.87
C ILE A 157 -2.89 7.88 -15.30
N SER A 158 -3.90 7.01 -15.51
CA SER A 158 -4.36 6.64 -16.86
C SER A 158 -4.97 7.82 -17.61
N ILE A 159 -5.74 8.65 -16.93
CA ILE A 159 -6.26 9.91 -17.48
C ILE A 159 -5.11 10.84 -17.88
N LEU A 160 -4.13 11.04 -16.99
CA LEU A 160 -2.96 11.90 -17.25
C LEU A 160 -2.12 11.39 -18.43
N LYS A 161 -2.07 10.08 -18.64
CA LYS A 161 -1.32 9.42 -19.74
C LYS A 161 -2.18 9.14 -20.99
N LYS A 162 -3.46 9.46 -20.95
CA LYS A 162 -4.42 9.24 -22.03
C LYS A 162 -4.47 7.76 -22.45
N ASP A 163 -4.49 6.85 -21.48
CA ASP A 163 -4.61 5.40 -21.70
C ASP A 163 -6.07 4.98 -21.48
N GLU A 164 -6.89 5.12 -22.52
CA GLU A 164 -8.35 4.88 -22.46
C GLU A 164 -8.70 3.45 -22.03
N ALA A 165 -7.88 2.46 -22.39
CA ALA A 165 -8.14 1.06 -22.04
C ALA A 165 -7.99 0.83 -20.51
N VAL A 166 -6.98 1.43 -19.90
CA VAL A 166 -6.77 1.36 -18.44
C VAL A 166 -7.73 2.27 -17.73
N GLU A 167 -8.06 3.44 -18.29
CA GLU A 167 -9.01 4.39 -17.72
C GLU A 167 -10.40 3.77 -17.53
N ALA A 168 -10.95 3.13 -18.58
CA ALA A 168 -12.26 2.48 -18.53
C ALA A 168 -12.33 1.37 -17.46
N THR A 169 -11.25 0.61 -17.30
CA THR A 169 -11.16 -0.42 -16.26
C THR A 169 -10.94 0.20 -14.88
N GLY A 170 -10.13 1.25 -14.80
CA GLY A 170 -9.75 1.93 -13.56
C GLY A 170 -10.95 2.54 -12.84
N ILE A 171 -11.87 3.19 -13.56
CA ILE A 171 -13.07 3.76 -12.97
C ILE A 171 -13.96 2.68 -12.33
N GLN A 172 -14.16 1.55 -13.03
CA GLN A 172 -14.96 0.44 -12.53
C GLN A 172 -14.34 -0.18 -11.26
N LEU A 173 -13.04 -0.43 -11.29
CA LEU A 173 -12.32 -1.00 -10.14
C LEU A 173 -12.33 -0.05 -8.94
N THR A 174 -12.19 1.26 -9.17
CA THR A 174 -12.25 2.27 -8.09
C THR A 174 -13.63 2.28 -7.45
N PHE A 175 -14.69 2.22 -8.26
CA PHE A 175 -16.06 2.19 -7.76
C PHE A 175 -16.35 0.92 -6.94
N ILE A 176 -15.95 -0.26 -7.44
CA ILE A 176 -16.10 -1.54 -6.72
C ILE A 176 -15.31 -1.50 -5.40
N ALA A 177 -14.06 -1.03 -5.44
CA ALA A 177 -13.23 -0.94 -4.25
C ALA A 177 -13.83 0.02 -3.20
N ALA A 178 -14.44 1.14 -3.63
CA ALA A 178 -15.13 2.06 -2.75
C ALA A 178 -16.34 1.41 -2.07
N LEU A 179 -17.16 0.67 -2.81
CA LEU A 179 -18.29 -0.05 -2.24
C LEU A 179 -17.85 -1.10 -1.21
N VAL A 180 -16.84 -1.90 -1.55
CA VAL A 180 -16.28 -2.90 -0.62
C VAL A 180 -15.74 -2.24 0.64
N GLN A 181 -15.06 -1.10 0.51
CA GLN A 181 -14.51 -0.37 1.65
C GLN A 181 -15.59 0.20 2.55
N ILE A 182 -16.67 0.76 1.98
CA ILE A 182 -17.82 1.25 2.76
C ILE A 182 -18.47 0.11 3.54
N LEU A 183 -18.68 -1.06 2.91
CA LEU A 183 -19.24 -2.23 3.58
C LEU A 183 -18.33 -2.74 4.72
N SER A 184 -17.02 -2.73 4.51
CA SER A 184 -16.03 -3.09 5.55
C SER A 184 -16.10 -2.13 6.75
N LEU A 185 -16.22 -0.83 6.51
CA LEU A 185 -16.36 0.18 7.55
C LEU A 185 -17.65 0.01 8.37
N ILE A 186 -18.78 -0.28 7.71
CA ILE A 186 -20.05 -0.55 8.38
C ILE A 186 -19.90 -1.78 9.29
N HIS A 187 -19.30 -2.86 8.79
CA HIS A 187 -19.11 -4.08 9.56
C HIS A 187 -18.19 -3.88 10.79
N ILE A 188 -17.14 -3.07 10.66
CA ILE A 188 -16.21 -2.77 11.77
C ILE A 188 -16.85 -1.84 12.80
N SER A 189 -17.74 -0.94 12.38
CA SER A 189 -18.40 0.03 13.27
C SER A 189 -19.62 -0.53 14.00
N GLU A 190 -20.22 -1.63 13.50
CA GLU A 190 -21.32 -2.28 14.20
C GLU A 190 -20.82 -3.01 15.45
N PRO A 191 -21.34 -2.70 16.65
CA PRO A 191 -21.03 -3.49 17.83
C PRO A 191 -21.63 -4.88 17.63
N THR A 192 -20.77 -5.87 17.52
CA THR A 192 -21.20 -7.28 17.56
C THR A 192 -21.93 -7.49 18.89
N ARG A 193 -23.25 -7.68 18.81
CA ARG A 193 -24.07 -8.12 19.93
C ARG A 193 -23.78 -9.59 20.25
#